data_b4af03366ba12c99f2f1682ccf254157
#
_entry.id   b4af03366ba12c99f2f1682ccf254157
#
_cell.length_a   1.000
_cell.length_b   1.000
_cell.length_c   1.000
_cell.angle_alpha   90.00
_cell.angle_beta   90.00
_cell.angle_gamma   90.00
#
_symmetry.space_group_name_H-M   'P 1'
#
loop_
_entity.id
_entity.type
_entity.pdbx_description
1 polymer ?
#
loop_
_entity_poly.entity_id
_entity_poly.type
_entity_poly.pdbx_seq_one_letter_code
_entity_poly.pdbx_strand_id
1 'polypeptide(L)'
;MAGQATYDLVLHKDADPTTSGVAICGFSTVGMVGVIAASHMISQLKLNQLGTVLNPEFPAMALVHHEVPKHPVRVYQGDGVGVFTAEVRFGPERDVLFANTVLEWFTKGGFDQLIIIDGVARENMDDRDDSLYGVSSSPAGRDKLKKSGIEPVRQGIVAGIAGYLIAEGDRLGLDVTAILADCNPMYPDARAAALA
;
A
#
# COMPACT_ATOMS: atom_id res chain seq x y z
N MET A 1 -14.29 26.32 -13.35
CA MET A 1 -13.23 25.51 -12.75
C MET A 1 -13.89 24.20 -12.32
N ALA A 2 -13.63 23.10 -13.02
CA ALA A 2 -14.07 21.78 -12.56
C ALA A 2 -13.38 21.52 -11.20
N GLY A 3 -14.17 21.28 -10.15
CA GLY A 3 -13.63 20.91 -8.85
C GLY A 3 -12.76 19.68 -9.03
N GLN A 4 -11.55 19.71 -8.45
CA GLN A 4 -10.64 18.58 -8.46
C GLN A 4 -11.35 17.42 -7.76
N ALA A 5 -11.52 16.30 -8.45
CA ALA A 5 -12.20 15.13 -7.89
C ALA A 5 -11.40 14.64 -6.67
N THR A 6 -12.02 14.66 -5.50
CA THR A 6 -11.43 14.18 -4.26
C THR A 6 -11.60 12.67 -4.12
N TYR A 7 -10.69 12.03 -3.40
CA TYR A 7 -10.83 10.65 -2.99
C TYR A 7 -11.46 10.63 -1.58
N ASP A 8 -12.74 10.27 -1.50
CA ASP A 8 -13.49 10.34 -0.27
C ASP A 8 -13.45 8.99 0.46
N LEU A 9 -12.79 8.94 1.62
CA LEU A 9 -12.86 7.77 2.49
C LEU A 9 -14.19 7.80 3.26
N VAL A 10 -15.08 6.88 2.90
CA VAL A 10 -16.37 6.68 3.56
C VAL A 10 -16.27 5.52 4.52
N LEU A 11 -16.35 5.80 5.82
CA LEU A 11 -16.34 4.78 6.85
C LEU A 11 -17.70 4.09 6.98
N HIS A 12 -17.72 2.82 7.36
CA HIS A 12 -18.94 2.09 7.71
C HIS A 12 -19.50 2.64 9.03
N LYS A 13 -20.82 2.52 9.23
CA LYS A 13 -21.52 3.13 10.38
C LYS A 13 -21.00 2.70 11.76
N ASP A 14 -20.52 1.48 11.86
CA ASP A 14 -20.04 0.88 13.10
C ASP A 14 -18.50 0.82 13.16
N ALA A 15 -17.84 1.57 12.30
CA ALA A 15 -16.40 1.59 12.22
C ALA A 15 -15.80 2.41 13.37
N ASP A 16 -14.97 1.76 14.18
CA ASP A 16 -14.16 2.42 15.20
C ASP A 16 -12.71 2.53 14.68
N PRO A 17 -12.27 3.70 14.21
CA PRO A 17 -10.92 3.89 13.73
C PRO A 17 -9.94 3.75 14.90
N THR A 18 -9.12 2.73 14.89
CA THR A 18 -8.09 2.50 15.91
C THR A 18 -7.05 3.61 15.91
N THR A 19 -6.46 3.82 17.07
CA THR A 19 -5.60 4.96 17.36
C THR A 19 -4.14 4.60 17.56
N SER A 20 -3.67 3.42 17.14
CA SER A 20 -2.27 3.04 17.25
C SER A 20 -1.98 1.79 16.41
N GLY A 21 -0.69 1.56 16.11
CA GLY A 21 -0.22 0.36 15.43
C GLY A 21 0.36 0.61 14.05
N VAL A 22 0.26 -0.39 13.18
CA VAL A 22 0.89 -0.36 11.86
C VAL A 22 -0.14 -0.22 10.75
N ALA A 23 0.05 0.78 9.90
CA ALA A 23 -0.68 0.93 8.65
C ALA A 23 0.08 0.23 7.52
N ILE A 24 -0.60 -0.58 6.72
CA ILE A 24 -0.02 -1.29 5.58
C ILE A 24 -0.76 -0.88 4.31
N CYS A 25 -0.01 -0.61 3.25
CA CYS A 25 -0.57 -0.30 1.94
C CYS A 25 -0.16 -1.35 0.91
N GLY A 26 -1.14 -1.82 0.14
CA GLY A 26 -0.91 -2.69 -1.00
C GLY A 26 -1.79 -2.30 -2.18
N PHE A 27 -1.16 -1.94 -3.30
CA PHE A 27 -1.82 -1.42 -4.50
C PHE A 27 -1.58 -2.31 -5.71
N SER A 28 -2.46 -2.20 -6.72
CA SER A 28 -2.34 -2.92 -7.98
C SER A 28 -1.30 -2.25 -8.89
N THR A 29 -0.04 -2.48 -8.58
CA THR A 29 1.15 -1.96 -9.27
C THR A 29 1.90 -3.07 -10.00
N VAL A 30 3.23 -3.01 -10.05
CA VAL A 30 4.06 -4.00 -10.73
C VAL A 30 3.90 -5.39 -10.09
N GLY A 31 3.65 -6.41 -10.93
CA GLY A 31 3.45 -7.79 -10.45
C GLY A 31 2.28 -7.99 -9.50
N MET A 32 1.46 -6.97 -9.24
CA MET A 32 0.38 -6.98 -8.24
C MET A 32 0.83 -7.41 -6.83
N VAL A 33 2.12 -7.28 -6.53
CA VAL A 33 2.75 -7.72 -5.27
C VAL A 33 2.01 -7.17 -4.06
N GLY A 34 1.84 -5.84 -4.00
CA GLY A 34 1.23 -5.17 -2.87
C GLY A 34 -0.22 -5.59 -2.62
N VAL A 35 -1.04 -5.69 -3.66
CA VAL A 35 -2.45 -6.07 -3.51
C VAL A 35 -2.61 -7.54 -3.12
N ILE A 36 -1.74 -8.42 -3.60
CA ILE A 36 -1.74 -9.85 -3.22
C ILE A 36 -1.35 -9.99 -1.74
N ALA A 37 -0.26 -9.35 -1.32
CA ALA A 37 0.19 -9.35 0.07
C ALA A 37 -0.89 -8.78 1.01
N ALA A 38 -1.46 -7.62 0.67
CA ALA A 38 -2.54 -6.99 1.43
C ALA A 38 -3.76 -7.90 1.57
N SER A 39 -4.20 -8.53 0.47
CA SER A 39 -5.35 -9.45 0.48
C SER A 39 -5.09 -10.68 1.36
N HIS A 40 -3.86 -11.20 1.33
CA HIS A 40 -3.45 -12.31 2.19
C HIS A 40 -3.51 -11.91 3.67
N MET A 41 -2.92 -10.77 4.03
CA MET A 41 -2.93 -10.27 5.42
C MET A 41 -4.36 -10.00 5.92
N ILE A 42 -5.21 -9.37 5.12
CA ILE A 42 -6.62 -9.14 5.46
C ILE A 42 -7.32 -10.47 5.82
N SER A 43 -7.07 -11.50 5.02
CA SER A 43 -7.66 -12.83 5.24
C SER A 43 -7.11 -13.54 6.46
N GLN A 44 -5.77 -13.59 6.61
CA GLN A 44 -5.10 -14.31 7.70
C GLN A 44 -5.34 -13.66 9.06
N LEU A 45 -5.30 -12.34 9.13
CA LEU A 45 -5.54 -11.58 10.35
C LEU A 45 -7.04 -11.33 10.60
N LYS A 46 -7.91 -11.79 9.70
CA LYS A 46 -9.37 -11.63 9.79
C LYS A 46 -9.78 -10.17 10.02
N LEU A 47 -9.12 -9.25 9.29
CA LEU A 47 -9.40 -7.83 9.45
C LEU A 47 -10.81 -7.48 8.95
N ASN A 48 -11.47 -6.61 9.70
CA ASN A 48 -12.80 -6.10 9.34
C ASN A 48 -12.68 -4.93 8.36
N GLN A 49 -13.58 -4.88 7.38
CA GLN A 49 -13.63 -3.74 6.49
C GLN A 49 -14.13 -2.50 7.25
N LEU A 50 -13.27 -1.50 7.35
CA LEU A 50 -13.54 -0.23 8.03
C LEU A 50 -14.27 0.75 7.13
N GLY A 51 -13.95 0.76 5.83
CA GLY A 51 -14.52 1.72 4.90
C GLY A 51 -14.13 1.46 3.44
N THR A 52 -14.56 2.37 2.61
CA THR A 52 -14.38 2.36 1.16
C THR A 52 -13.95 3.76 0.70
N VAL A 53 -13.04 3.81 -0.27
CA VAL A 53 -12.70 5.08 -0.93
C VAL A 53 -13.52 5.20 -2.21
N LEU A 54 -14.17 6.32 -2.37
CA LEU A 54 -14.97 6.66 -3.54
C LEU A 54 -14.32 7.79 -4.32
N ASN A 55 -14.40 7.71 -5.63
CA ASN A 55 -14.01 8.77 -6.54
C ASN A 55 -14.82 8.63 -7.85
N PRO A 56 -15.41 9.71 -8.39
CA PRO A 56 -16.21 9.67 -9.62
C PRO A 56 -15.41 9.19 -10.85
N GLU A 57 -14.10 9.25 -10.79
CA GLU A 57 -13.22 8.83 -11.88
C GLU A 57 -12.78 7.36 -11.78
N PHE A 58 -13.21 6.64 -10.75
CA PHE A 58 -12.98 5.19 -10.70
C PHE A 58 -13.78 4.48 -11.80
N PRO A 59 -13.22 3.43 -12.38
CA PRO A 59 -13.98 2.60 -13.30
C PRO A 59 -15.23 2.04 -12.59
N ALA A 60 -16.36 2.02 -13.30
CA ALA A 60 -17.61 1.45 -12.80
C ALA A 60 -17.45 -0.07 -12.72
N MET A 61 -16.99 -0.57 -11.59
CA MET A 61 -16.71 -1.98 -11.35
C MET A 61 -17.03 -2.41 -9.91
N ALA A 62 -17.34 -3.66 -9.72
CA ALA A 62 -17.39 -4.30 -8.43
C ALA A 62 -16.49 -5.53 -8.45
N LEU A 63 -15.73 -5.72 -7.39
CA LEU A 63 -14.98 -6.95 -7.14
C LEU A 63 -15.85 -7.88 -6.30
N VAL A 64 -15.90 -9.15 -6.67
CA VAL A 64 -16.70 -10.12 -5.92
C VAL A 64 -15.75 -11.01 -5.10
N HIS A 65 -15.84 -10.89 -3.79
CA HIS A 65 -15.11 -11.71 -2.82
C HIS A 65 -16.10 -12.50 -1.97
N HIS A 66 -16.05 -13.83 -2.05
CA HIS A 66 -16.97 -14.71 -1.34
C HIS A 66 -18.46 -14.34 -1.58
N GLU A 67 -18.83 -14.18 -2.85
CA GLU A 67 -20.19 -13.82 -3.30
C GLU A 67 -20.64 -12.39 -2.89
N VAL A 68 -19.78 -11.61 -2.24
CA VAL A 68 -20.11 -10.24 -1.80
C VAL A 68 -19.44 -9.23 -2.73
N PRO A 69 -20.22 -8.32 -3.37
CA PRO A 69 -19.67 -7.24 -4.19
C PRO A 69 -19.02 -6.16 -3.31
N LYS A 70 -17.86 -5.71 -3.74
CA LYS A 70 -17.07 -4.69 -3.03
C LYS A 70 -16.51 -3.65 -3.99
N HIS A 71 -16.33 -2.43 -3.52
CA HIS A 71 -15.58 -1.41 -4.24
C HIS A 71 -14.09 -1.78 -4.35
N PRO A 72 -13.37 -1.30 -5.38
CA PRO A 72 -11.97 -1.69 -5.61
C PRO A 72 -10.98 -1.07 -4.62
N VAL A 73 -11.34 0.01 -3.93
CA VAL A 73 -10.46 0.68 -2.96
C VAL A 73 -11.10 0.64 -1.58
N ARG A 74 -10.41 0.02 -0.64
CA ARG A 74 -10.96 -0.29 0.68
C ARG A 74 -9.91 -0.15 1.77
N VAL A 75 -10.40 0.11 2.99
CA VAL A 75 -9.61 0.07 4.22
C VAL A 75 -10.14 -1.00 5.16
N TYR A 76 -9.22 -1.70 5.80
CA TYR A 76 -9.50 -2.76 6.76
C TYR A 76 -8.74 -2.52 8.05
N GLN A 77 -9.20 -3.10 9.15
CA GLN A 77 -8.58 -2.94 10.45
C GLN A 77 -8.88 -4.08 11.41
N GLY A 78 -7.94 -4.34 12.33
CA GLY A 78 -8.07 -5.25 13.46
C GLY A 78 -6.74 -5.39 14.20
N ASP A 79 -6.78 -5.58 15.52
CA ASP A 79 -5.64 -5.88 16.39
C ASP A 79 -4.40 -4.98 16.19
N GLY A 80 -4.60 -3.68 16.05
CA GLY A 80 -3.50 -2.71 15.86
C GLY A 80 -2.90 -2.70 14.45
N VAL A 81 -3.55 -3.34 13.46
CA VAL A 81 -3.15 -3.33 12.07
C VAL A 81 -4.25 -2.69 11.22
N GLY A 82 -3.89 -1.69 10.42
CA GLY A 82 -4.73 -1.15 9.38
C GLY A 82 -4.20 -1.51 8.00
N VAL A 83 -5.07 -1.87 7.06
CA VAL A 83 -4.69 -2.17 5.68
C VAL A 83 -5.48 -1.30 4.72
N PHE A 84 -4.77 -0.54 3.89
CA PHE A 84 -5.33 0.22 2.78
C PHE A 84 -4.97 -0.52 1.47
N THR A 85 -5.98 -0.97 0.74
CA THR A 85 -5.77 -1.72 -0.50
C THR A 85 -6.53 -1.10 -1.67
N ALA A 86 -5.91 -1.14 -2.86
CA ALA A 86 -6.53 -0.70 -4.11
C ALA A 86 -6.31 -1.75 -5.20
N GLU A 87 -7.39 -2.40 -5.60
CA GLU A 87 -7.41 -3.41 -6.66
C GLU A 87 -7.76 -2.78 -8.03
N VAL A 88 -7.42 -1.51 -8.20
CA VAL A 88 -7.55 -0.75 -9.44
C VAL A 88 -6.23 -0.05 -9.72
N ARG A 89 -5.85 0.04 -10.99
CA ARG A 89 -4.69 0.81 -11.40
C ARG A 89 -5.07 2.25 -11.65
N PHE A 90 -4.24 3.15 -11.16
CA PHE A 90 -4.35 4.58 -11.42
C PHE A 90 -3.37 5.01 -12.51
N GLY A 91 -3.71 6.07 -13.25
CA GLY A 91 -2.74 6.77 -14.07
C GLY A 91 -1.80 7.62 -13.20
N PRO A 92 -0.54 7.85 -13.65
CA PRO A 92 0.45 8.59 -12.86
C PRO A 92 0.00 10.00 -12.44
N GLU A 93 -0.91 10.60 -13.18
CA GLU A 93 -1.51 11.91 -12.90
C GLU A 93 -2.35 11.92 -11.61
N ARG A 94 -2.68 10.76 -11.07
CA ARG A 94 -3.50 10.58 -9.87
C ARG A 94 -2.72 10.15 -8.64
N ASP A 95 -1.47 9.73 -8.81
CA ASP A 95 -0.65 9.17 -7.74
C ASP A 95 -0.57 10.11 -6.53
N VAL A 96 -0.33 11.40 -6.76
CA VAL A 96 -0.20 12.40 -5.69
C VAL A 96 -1.51 12.57 -4.90
N LEU A 97 -2.63 12.69 -5.61
CA LEU A 97 -3.94 12.87 -4.96
C LEU A 97 -4.33 11.64 -4.15
N PHE A 98 -4.10 10.45 -4.71
CA PHE A 98 -4.38 9.20 -4.03
C PHE A 98 -3.47 9.00 -2.82
N ALA A 99 -2.17 9.27 -2.96
CA ALA A 99 -1.21 9.20 -1.87
C ALA A 99 -1.57 10.15 -0.71
N ASN A 100 -2.07 11.35 -0.99
CA ASN A 100 -2.55 12.26 0.05
C ASN A 100 -3.73 11.67 0.83
N THR A 101 -4.64 10.95 0.17
CA THR A 101 -5.74 10.24 0.86
C THR A 101 -5.21 9.14 1.78
N VAL A 102 -4.18 8.43 1.34
CA VAL A 102 -3.49 7.43 2.18
C VAL A 102 -2.84 8.08 3.40
N LEU A 103 -2.12 9.20 3.20
CA LEU A 103 -1.50 9.95 4.31
C LEU A 103 -2.53 10.49 5.30
N GLU A 104 -3.65 10.98 4.80
CA GLU A 104 -4.75 11.45 5.63
C GLU A 104 -5.34 10.31 6.48
N TRP A 105 -5.58 9.14 5.86
CA TRP A 105 -6.02 7.95 6.58
C TRP A 105 -4.99 7.51 7.63
N PHE A 106 -3.71 7.45 7.27
CA PHE A 106 -2.64 7.08 8.18
C PHE A 106 -2.55 8.01 9.38
N THR A 107 -2.54 9.32 9.15
CA THR A 107 -2.37 10.33 10.22
C THR A 107 -3.61 10.45 11.10
N LYS A 108 -4.81 10.46 10.51
CA LYS A 108 -6.07 10.52 11.27
C LYS A 108 -6.36 9.23 12.04
N GLY A 109 -5.92 8.09 11.51
CA GLY A 109 -6.00 6.79 12.18
C GLY A 109 -5.05 6.64 13.36
N GLY A 110 -4.11 7.57 13.55
CA GLY A 110 -3.17 7.56 14.68
C GLY A 110 -2.15 6.42 14.62
N PHE A 111 -1.87 5.89 13.44
CA PHE A 111 -0.89 4.82 13.26
C PHE A 111 0.55 5.32 13.50
N ASP A 112 1.39 4.47 14.07
CA ASP A 112 2.79 4.79 14.39
C ASP A 112 3.72 4.65 13.19
N GLN A 113 3.41 3.74 12.27
CA GLN A 113 4.22 3.43 11.09
C GLN A 113 3.35 3.12 9.88
N LEU A 114 3.76 3.60 8.71
CA LEU A 114 3.18 3.24 7.42
C LEU A 114 4.16 2.35 6.65
N ILE A 115 3.73 1.13 6.30
CA ILE A 115 4.47 0.20 5.46
C ILE A 115 3.78 0.10 4.10
N ILE A 116 4.54 0.30 3.03
CA ILE A 116 4.07 0.14 1.66
C ILE A 116 4.72 -1.10 1.09
N ILE A 117 3.92 -2.04 0.59
CA ILE A 117 4.40 -3.22 -0.13
C ILE A 117 4.18 -2.98 -1.61
N ASP A 118 5.26 -3.10 -2.41
CA ASP A 118 5.22 -2.86 -3.84
C ASP A 118 6.15 -3.81 -4.59
N GLY A 119 5.99 -3.87 -5.91
CA GLY A 119 6.83 -4.65 -6.80
C GLY A 119 7.82 -3.78 -7.57
N VAL A 120 9.01 -4.32 -7.79
CA VAL A 120 9.99 -3.78 -8.73
C VAL A 120 10.16 -4.76 -9.89
N ALA A 121 10.11 -4.24 -11.12
CA ALA A 121 10.30 -5.08 -12.29
C ALA A 121 11.69 -5.69 -12.30
N ARG A 122 11.75 -7.01 -12.36
CA ARG A 122 13.01 -7.75 -12.47
C ARG A 122 13.65 -7.48 -13.82
N GLU A 123 14.93 -7.13 -13.84
CA GLU A 123 15.66 -6.83 -15.07
C GLU A 123 15.92 -8.11 -15.91
N ASN A 124 16.26 -9.21 -15.24
CA ASN A 124 16.48 -10.50 -15.88
C ASN A 124 15.44 -11.53 -15.45
N MET A 125 14.57 -11.92 -16.37
CA MET A 125 13.48 -12.86 -16.10
C MET A 125 13.95 -14.30 -15.83
N ASP A 126 15.18 -14.64 -16.23
CA ASP A 126 15.79 -15.95 -15.98
C ASP A 126 16.44 -16.02 -14.58
N ASP A 127 16.69 -14.89 -13.97
CA ASP A 127 17.21 -14.80 -12.62
C ASP A 127 16.09 -15.11 -11.62
N ARG A 128 16.39 -16.03 -10.69
CA ARG A 128 15.45 -16.48 -9.67
C ARG A 128 15.79 -15.98 -8.26
N ASP A 129 16.73 -15.06 -8.18
CA ASP A 129 17.04 -14.45 -6.89
C ASP A 129 15.85 -13.58 -6.44
N ASP A 130 15.24 -14.05 -5.35
CA ASP A 130 14.11 -13.37 -4.71
C ASP A 130 14.67 -12.27 -3.82
N SER A 131 14.84 -11.09 -4.36
CA SER A 131 15.40 -9.96 -3.63
C SER A 131 14.30 -9.04 -3.09
N LEU A 132 14.51 -8.63 -1.84
CA LEU A 132 13.72 -7.58 -1.18
C LEU A 132 14.58 -6.35 -0.96
N TYR A 133 14.07 -5.22 -1.39
CA TYR A 133 14.71 -3.93 -1.17
C TYR A 133 13.85 -3.07 -0.24
N GLY A 134 14.49 -2.22 0.55
CA GLY A 134 13.79 -1.35 1.48
C GLY A 134 14.24 0.09 1.43
N VAL A 135 13.28 1.00 1.56
CA VAL A 135 13.51 2.43 1.75
C VAL A 135 12.67 2.90 2.92
N SER A 136 13.25 3.68 3.83
CA SER A 136 12.47 4.28 4.91
C SER A 136 12.83 5.75 5.11
N SER A 137 11.83 6.58 5.34
CA SER A 137 11.95 7.99 5.71
C SER A 137 12.60 8.17 7.08
N SER A 138 12.36 7.24 8.02
CA SER A 138 12.84 7.36 9.40
C SER A 138 14.14 6.58 9.68
N PRO A 139 15.00 7.02 10.61
CA PRO A 139 16.12 6.21 11.09
C PRO A 139 15.68 4.87 11.70
N ALA A 140 14.58 4.88 12.46
CA ALA A 140 14.03 3.68 13.09
C ALA A 140 13.58 2.65 12.06
N GLY A 141 12.91 3.08 11.00
CA GLY A 141 12.51 2.21 9.88
C GLY A 141 13.72 1.63 9.15
N ARG A 142 14.77 2.43 8.90
CA ARG A 142 16.01 1.93 8.29
C ARG A 142 16.70 0.86 9.16
N ASP A 143 16.67 1.02 10.48
CA ASP A 143 17.23 0.02 11.39
C ASP A 143 16.38 -1.25 11.45
N LYS A 144 15.05 -1.14 11.34
CA LYS A 144 14.15 -2.31 11.21
C LYS A 144 14.45 -3.08 9.93
N LEU A 145 14.57 -2.41 8.78
CA LEU A 145 14.93 -3.04 7.50
C LEU A 145 16.22 -3.84 7.58
N LYS A 146 17.28 -3.25 8.17
CA LYS A 146 18.56 -3.94 8.38
C LYS A 146 18.42 -5.19 9.25
N LYS A 147 17.66 -5.11 10.35
CA LYS A 147 17.44 -6.24 11.27
C LYS A 147 16.66 -7.37 10.60
N SER A 148 15.78 -7.03 9.66
CA SER A 148 15.01 -8.00 8.87
C SER A 148 15.79 -8.56 7.67
N GLY A 149 17.04 -8.12 7.45
CA GLY A 149 17.86 -8.60 6.32
C GLY A 149 17.40 -8.05 4.96
N ILE A 150 16.58 -7.00 4.95
CA ILE A 150 16.10 -6.38 3.71
C ILE A 150 17.19 -5.43 3.19
N GLU A 151 17.53 -5.57 1.91
CA GLU A 151 18.59 -4.80 1.29
C GLU A 151 18.17 -3.31 1.14
N PRO A 152 18.99 -2.35 1.63
CA PRO A 152 18.64 -0.94 1.51
C PRO A 152 18.85 -0.44 0.09
N VAL A 153 17.88 0.26 -0.46
CA VAL A 153 18.08 1.07 -1.69
C VAL A 153 18.98 2.25 -1.32
N ARG A 154 20.24 2.20 -1.77
CA ARG A 154 21.23 3.25 -1.46
C ARG A 154 21.12 4.46 -2.37
N GLN A 155 20.78 4.23 -3.62
CA GLN A 155 20.62 5.27 -4.65
C GLN A 155 19.66 4.75 -5.72
N GLY A 156 18.71 5.58 -6.15
CA GLY A 156 17.73 5.21 -7.16
C GLY A 156 16.52 6.11 -7.14
N ILE A 157 15.53 5.73 -7.91
CA ILE A 157 14.23 6.40 -8.00
C ILE A 157 13.16 5.39 -7.61
N VAL A 158 12.38 5.70 -6.58
CA VAL A 158 11.12 5.02 -6.29
C VAL A 158 10.01 5.91 -6.84
N ALA A 159 9.27 5.43 -7.81
CA ALA A 159 8.23 6.20 -8.50
C ALA A 159 6.83 5.87 -7.95
N GLY A 160 5.83 6.60 -8.44
CA GLY A 160 4.43 6.35 -8.13
C GLY A 160 4.04 6.70 -6.70
N ILE A 161 2.96 6.08 -6.23
CA ILE A 161 2.38 6.31 -4.90
C ILE A 161 3.39 6.03 -3.79
N ALA A 162 4.14 4.92 -3.87
CA ALA A 162 5.16 4.55 -2.89
C ALA A 162 6.24 5.63 -2.77
N GLY A 163 6.78 6.11 -3.90
CA GLY A 163 7.81 7.14 -3.93
C GLY A 163 7.34 8.45 -3.30
N TYR A 164 6.14 8.88 -3.62
CA TYR A 164 5.55 10.09 -3.04
C TYR A 164 5.34 9.95 -1.53
N LEU A 165 4.79 8.82 -1.07
CA LEU A 165 4.56 8.57 0.36
C LEU A 165 5.85 8.58 1.19
N ILE A 166 6.92 7.98 0.68
CA ILE A 166 8.23 7.98 1.36
C ILE A 166 8.80 9.40 1.44
N ALA A 167 8.72 10.16 0.33
CA ALA A 167 9.23 11.54 0.28
C ALA A 167 8.44 12.46 1.23
N GLU A 168 7.11 12.33 1.27
CA GLU A 168 6.27 13.06 2.23
C GLU A 168 6.53 12.60 3.67
N GLY A 169 6.80 11.32 3.89
CA GLY A 169 7.22 10.79 5.19
C GLY A 169 8.45 11.49 5.72
N ASP A 170 9.49 11.63 4.90
CA ASP A 170 10.71 12.37 5.26
C ASP A 170 10.41 13.86 5.54
N ARG A 171 9.66 14.52 4.66
CA ARG A 171 9.30 15.94 4.79
C ARG A 171 8.47 16.23 6.04
N LEU A 172 7.58 15.31 6.43
CA LEU A 172 6.64 15.48 7.54
C LEU A 172 7.14 14.86 8.86
N GLY A 173 8.29 14.16 8.85
CA GLY A 173 8.81 13.45 10.01
C GLY A 173 7.99 12.23 10.41
N LEU A 174 7.32 11.58 9.45
CA LEU A 174 6.53 10.38 9.65
C LEU A 174 7.37 9.12 9.38
N ASP A 175 7.08 8.01 10.08
CA ASP A 175 7.73 6.72 9.83
C ASP A 175 7.05 5.99 8.65
N VAL A 176 7.55 6.23 7.44
CA VAL A 176 7.06 5.61 6.20
C VAL A 176 8.15 4.72 5.61
N THR A 177 7.82 3.46 5.40
CA THR A 177 8.75 2.44 4.88
C THR A 177 8.15 1.76 3.66
N ALA A 178 8.89 1.64 2.56
CA ALA A 178 8.53 0.80 1.44
C ALA A 178 9.38 -0.47 1.42
N ILE A 179 8.71 -1.60 1.23
CA ILE A 179 9.29 -2.91 0.94
C ILE A 179 9.00 -3.21 -0.52
N LEU A 180 10.06 -3.40 -1.30
CA LEU A 180 10.01 -3.55 -2.74
C LEU A 180 10.50 -4.96 -3.11
N ALA A 181 9.63 -5.80 -3.64
CA ALA A 181 10.00 -7.15 -4.05
C ALA A 181 10.28 -7.23 -5.55
N ASP A 182 11.38 -7.86 -5.92
CA ASP A 182 11.65 -8.23 -7.30
C ASP A 182 10.56 -9.13 -7.83
N CYS A 183 9.90 -8.73 -8.92
CA CYS A 183 8.76 -9.47 -9.43
C CYS A 183 8.68 -9.48 -10.95
N ASN A 184 7.87 -10.39 -11.47
CA ASN A 184 7.50 -10.41 -12.86
C ASN A 184 6.53 -9.26 -13.17
N PRO A 185 6.86 -8.33 -14.08
CA PRO A 185 5.99 -7.21 -14.40
C PRO A 185 4.79 -7.57 -15.30
N MET A 186 4.80 -8.75 -15.94
CA MET A 186 3.85 -9.12 -16.99
C MET A 186 2.56 -9.79 -16.43
N TYR A 187 2.64 -10.38 -15.24
CA TYR A 187 1.51 -11.07 -14.59
C TYR A 187 1.62 -11.03 -13.07
N PRO A 188 0.53 -11.37 -12.34
CA PRO A 188 0.54 -11.39 -10.88
C PRO A 188 1.61 -12.34 -10.33
N ASP A 189 2.49 -11.83 -9.47
CA ASP A 189 3.59 -12.57 -8.86
C ASP A 189 3.31 -12.87 -7.38
N ALA A 190 2.61 -13.99 -7.15
CA ALA A 190 2.29 -14.43 -5.80
C ALA A 190 3.51 -14.84 -4.97
N ARG A 191 4.62 -15.25 -5.63
CA ARG A 191 5.88 -15.60 -4.94
C ARG A 191 6.54 -14.35 -4.39
N ALA A 192 6.68 -13.31 -5.21
CA ALA A 192 7.21 -12.02 -4.76
C ALA A 192 6.35 -11.43 -3.63
N ALA A 193 5.03 -11.55 -3.73
CA ALA A 193 4.11 -11.09 -2.68
C ALA A 193 4.21 -11.88 -1.37
N ALA A 194 4.61 -13.14 -1.41
CA ALA A 194 4.80 -13.97 -0.22
C ALA A 194 6.13 -13.70 0.50
N LEU A 195 7.09 -13.08 -0.18
CA LEU A 195 8.38 -12.67 0.38
C LEU A 195 8.31 -11.31 1.08
N ALA A 196 7.48 -10.41 0.54
CA ALA A 196 7.31 -9.06 1.06
C ALA A 196 6.43 -9.02 2.31
#